data_527eb4851d4809ee7d9b4ace9b254910
#
_entry.id   527eb4851d4809ee7d9b4ace9b254910
#
_cell.length_a   1.000
_cell.length_b   1.000
_cell.length_c   1.000
_cell.angle_alpha   90.00
_cell.angle_beta   90.00
_cell.angle_gamma   90.00
#
_symmetry.space_group_name_H-M   'P 1'
#
loop_
_entity.id
_entity.type
_entity.pdbx_description
1 polymer ?
#
loop_
_entity_poly.entity_id
_entity_poly.type
_entity_poly.pdbx_seq_one_letter_code
_entity_poly.pdbx_strand_id
1 'polypeptide(L)'
;MKKSILFSLTLIFTFSMHAQNEELPYHQIPEYPENYSPGNVVARMIDGLGFRYHWATKGLTEKDLTYKPSEDGRNIMETLFHIYGMSEMIKNAPTATPNVRPMDISELTYEDLRKGTLKNLQAASQAMADKNAADFEDFKVIFQRGEKQTPYPYWNMLNGMLSDCIYHTGQITLLRRASGNPINPNISVFNGRLRE
;
A
#
# COMPACT_ATOMS: atom_id res chain seq x y z
N MET A 1 66.85 -19.79 -29.62
CA MET A 1 65.41 -19.68 -29.81
C MET A 1 64.72 -19.58 -28.40
N LYS A 2 64.40 -18.37 -27.93
CA LYS A 2 63.74 -18.14 -26.64
C LYS A 2 62.23 -18.07 -26.88
N LYS A 3 61.46 -19.00 -26.31
CA LYS A 3 59.99 -19.03 -26.37
C LYS A 3 59.46 -18.16 -25.22
N SER A 4 58.88 -16.99 -25.53
CA SER A 4 58.13 -16.17 -24.60
C SER A 4 56.75 -16.74 -24.43
N ILE A 5 56.40 -17.12 -23.21
CA ILE A 5 55.03 -17.53 -22.81
C ILE A 5 54.31 -16.26 -22.32
N LEU A 6 53.31 -15.86 -23.10
CA LEU A 6 52.42 -14.74 -22.74
C LEU A 6 51.33 -15.26 -21.82
N PHE A 7 51.34 -14.83 -20.52
CA PHE A 7 50.34 -15.19 -19.55
C PHE A 7 49.22 -14.14 -19.61
N SER A 8 48.07 -14.51 -20.20
CA SER A 8 46.88 -13.65 -20.28
C SER A 8 46.10 -13.74 -18.96
N LEU A 9 46.15 -12.66 -18.15
CA LEU A 9 45.41 -12.56 -16.89
C LEU A 9 44.00 -12.10 -17.19
N THR A 10 43.04 -13.04 -17.23
CA THR A 10 41.61 -12.71 -17.38
C THR A 10 41.04 -12.24 -16.05
N LEU A 11 40.80 -10.96 -15.91
CA LEU A 11 40.16 -10.32 -14.74
C LEU A 11 38.67 -10.61 -14.79
N ILE A 12 38.17 -11.54 -13.97
CA ILE A 12 36.76 -11.84 -13.84
C ILE A 12 36.18 -10.80 -12.87
N PHE A 13 35.46 -9.78 -13.41
CA PHE A 13 34.63 -8.88 -12.63
C PHE A 13 33.34 -9.58 -12.21
N THR A 14 33.28 -10.07 -10.99
CA THR A 14 32.02 -10.52 -10.38
C THR A 14 31.22 -9.29 -9.98
N PHE A 15 30.23 -8.93 -10.78
CA PHE A 15 29.18 -8.00 -10.37
C PHE A 15 28.33 -8.69 -9.30
N SER A 16 28.60 -8.36 -8.03
CA SER A 16 27.66 -8.67 -6.96
C SER A 16 26.43 -7.76 -7.15
N MET A 17 25.39 -8.29 -7.78
CA MET A 17 24.07 -7.67 -7.74
C MET A 17 23.58 -7.74 -6.29
N HIS A 18 23.87 -6.69 -5.51
CA HIS A 18 23.11 -6.45 -4.30
C HIS A 18 21.68 -6.12 -4.77
N ALA A 19 20.77 -7.07 -4.62
CA ALA A 19 19.34 -6.74 -4.60
C ALA A 19 19.16 -5.76 -3.41
N GLN A 20 19.10 -4.46 -3.71
CA GLN A 20 18.69 -3.47 -2.74
C GLN A 20 17.27 -3.87 -2.37
N ASN A 21 17.06 -4.39 -1.17
CA ASN A 21 15.72 -4.51 -0.58
C ASN A 21 15.17 -3.08 -0.52
N GLU A 22 14.38 -2.71 -1.54
CA GLU A 22 13.69 -1.43 -1.58
C GLU A 22 12.84 -1.32 -0.31
N GLU A 23 13.18 -0.38 0.55
CA GLU A 23 12.42 -0.17 1.78
C GLU A 23 11.01 0.27 1.41
N LEU A 24 10.00 -0.50 1.86
CA LEU A 24 8.61 -0.20 1.55
C LEU A 24 8.18 1.08 2.27
N PRO A 25 7.34 1.92 1.64
CA PRO A 25 6.90 3.19 2.22
C PRO A 25 6.15 2.99 3.55
N TYR A 26 6.02 4.09 4.28
CA TYR A 26 5.26 4.17 5.54
C TYR A 26 5.84 3.39 6.72
N HIS A 27 7.16 3.18 6.76
CA HIS A 27 7.83 2.84 8.02
C HIS A 27 7.58 3.91 9.08
N GLN A 28 7.53 5.18 8.65
CA GLN A 28 7.01 6.34 9.37
C GLN A 28 6.15 7.20 8.44
N ILE A 29 5.28 8.03 9.02
CA ILE A 29 4.50 9.01 8.26
C ILE A 29 5.44 10.14 7.83
N PRO A 30 5.29 10.71 6.61
CA PRO A 30 6.05 11.89 6.19
C PRO A 30 5.93 13.08 7.15
N GLU A 31 6.87 14.02 7.07
CA GLU A 31 6.81 15.26 7.83
C GLU A 31 5.50 16.03 7.58
N TYR A 32 5.17 16.94 8.49
CA TYR A 32 3.95 17.74 8.36
C TYR A 32 4.02 18.66 7.13
N PRO A 33 2.93 18.75 6.35
CA PRO A 33 2.85 19.77 5.30
C PRO A 33 2.78 21.18 5.92
N GLU A 34 3.13 22.21 5.13
CA GLU A 34 3.19 23.60 5.61
C GLU A 34 1.82 24.19 5.97
N ASN A 35 0.74 23.65 5.40
CA ASN A 35 -0.60 24.17 5.57
C ASN A 35 -1.68 23.07 5.57
N TYR A 36 -2.89 23.43 5.97
CA TYR A 36 -4.07 22.57 5.99
C TYR A 36 -4.95 22.73 4.73
N SER A 37 -4.35 22.74 3.53
CA SER A 37 -5.16 22.66 2.31
C SER A 37 -6.01 21.39 2.31
N PRO A 38 -7.17 21.35 1.62
CA PRO A 38 -7.98 20.13 1.54
C PRO A 38 -7.18 18.91 1.07
N GLY A 39 -6.28 19.10 0.10
CA GLY A 39 -5.42 18.04 -0.40
C GLY A 39 -4.44 17.52 0.65
N ASN A 40 -3.78 18.42 1.40
CA ASN A 40 -2.86 18.04 2.48
C ASN A 40 -3.56 17.30 3.61
N VAL A 41 -4.81 17.67 3.94
CA VAL A 41 -5.60 16.94 4.94
C VAL A 41 -5.90 15.53 4.47
N VAL A 42 -6.33 15.34 3.21
CA VAL A 42 -6.60 14.02 2.64
C VAL A 42 -5.30 13.21 2.49
N ALA A 43 -4.21 13.80 1.99
CA ALA A 43 -2.90 13.16 1.92
C ALA A 43 -2.48 12.63 3.30
N ARG A 44 -2.63 13.44 4.35
CA ARG A 44 -2.30 13.01 5.73
C ARG A 44 -3.15 11.85 6.22
N MET A 45 -4.41 11.78 5.85
CA MET A 45 -5.28 10.62 6.16
C MET A 45 -4.80 9.36 5.45
N ILE A 46 -4.41 9.48 4.17
CA ILE A 46 -3.85 8.38 3.37
C ILE A 46 -2.52 7.91 3.98
N ASP A 47 -1.63 8.82 4.38
CA ASP A 47 -0.36 8.48 5.04
C ASP A 47 -0.59 7.78 6.37
N GLY A 48 -1.59 8.23 7.13
CA GLY A 48 -2.00 7.59 8.38
C GLY A 48 -2.52 6.17 8.19
N LEU A 49 -3.25 5.92 7.08
CA LEU A 49 -3.64 4.57 6.67
C LEU A 49 -2.40 3.75 6.25
N GLY A 50 -1.52 4.33 5.41
CA GLY A 50 -0.30 3.67 4.95
C GLY A 50 0.59 3.19 6.09
N PHE A 51 0.81 4.04 7.10
CA PHE A 51 1.56 3.69 8.31
C PHE A 51 0.91 2.52 9.08
N ARG A 52 -0.40 2.57 9.30
CA ARG A 52 -1.13 1.48 9.97
C ARG A 52 -1.05 0.19 9.18
N TYR A 53 -1.24 0.24 7.87
CA TYR A 53 -1.17 -0.92 6.98
C TYR A 53 0.23 -1.51 6.92
N HIS A 54 1.28 -0.66 6.84
CA HIS A 54 2.68 -1.12 6.86
C HIS A 54 2.95 -2.02 8.07
N TRP A 55 2.56 -1.55 9.25
CA TRP A 55 2.84 -2.28 10.50
C TRP A 55 1.85 -3.42 10.77
N ALA A 56 0.59 -3.26 10.37
CA ALA A 56 -0.40 -4.34 10.47
C ALA A 56 -0.01 -5.55 9.60
N THR A 57 0.66 -5.30 8.46
CA THR A 57 1.01 -6.36 7.50
C THR A 57 2.47 -6.80 7.55
N LYS A 58 3.36 -6.13 8.29
CA LYS A 58 4.76 -6.52 8.38
C LYS A 58 4.93 -7.82 9.18
N GLY A 59 5.56 -8.83 8.54
CA GLY A 59 5.90 -10.09 9.21
C GLY A 59 4.68 -10.99 9.49
N LEU A 60 3.67 -10.96 8.64
CA LEU A 60 2.61 -11.97 8.64
C LEU A 60 3.17 -13.31 8.19
N THR A 61 2.78 -14.38 8.90
CA THR A 61 3.12 -15.77 8.59
C THR A 61 1.96 -16.45 7.89
N GLU A 62 2.20 -17.62 7.31
CA GLU A 62 1.14 -18.46 6.70
C GLU A 62 0.00 -18.74 7.66
N LYS A 63 0.32 -18.98 8.95
CA LYS A 63 -0.68 -19.15 10.01
C LYS A 63 -1.56 -17.92 10.18
N ASP A 64 -0.99 -16.71 10.05
CA ASP A 64 -1.77 -15.48 10.15
C ASP A 64 -2.65 -15.29 8.91
N LEU A 65 -2.08 -15.49 7.73
CA LEU A 65 -2.77 -15.28 6.45
C LEU A 65 -4.03 -16.15 6.32
N THR A 66 -3.97 -17.38 6.84
CA THR A 66 -5.07 -18.36 6.77
C THR A 66 -6.01 -18.33 7.96
N TYR A 67 -5.67 -17.59 9.04
CA TYR A 67 -6.49 -17.55 10.26
C TYR A 67 -7.87 -16.95 9.98
N LYS A 68 -8.91 -17.68 10.39
CA LYS A 68 -10.32 -17.26 10.36
C LYS A 68 -10.87 -17.14 11.77
N PRO A 69 -11.59 -16.08 12.13
CA PRO A 69 -12.22 -15.93 13.43
C PRO A 69 -13.47 -16.80 13.61
N SER A 70 -14.11 -17.18 12.50
CA SER A 70 -15.27 -18.05 12.41
C SER A 70 -15.33 -18.70 11.02
N GLU A 71 -16.23 -19.66 10.82
CA GLU A 71 -16.40 -20.35 9.54
C GLU A 71 -16.75 -19.38 8.40
N ASP A 72 -17.64 -18.43 8.67
CA ASP A 72 -18.07 -17.39 7.71
C ASP A 72 -17.12 -16.17 7.70
N GLY A 73 -16.12 -16.15 8.57
CA GLY A 73 -15.19 -15.03 8.71
C GLY A 73 -14.19 -14.94 7.56
N ARG A 74 -13.90 -13.72 7.11
CA ARG A 74 -12.83 -13.46 6.14
C ARG A 74 -11.47 -13.65 6.84
N ASN A 75 -10.53 -14.35 6.18
CA ASN A 75 -9.15 -14.46 6.67
C ASN A 75 -8.33 -13.22 6.29
N ILE A 76 -7.06 -13.15 6.76
CA ILE A 76 -6.19 -12.01 6.48
C ILE A 76 -5.88 -11.91 4.98
N MET A 77 -5.60 -13.02 4.29
CA MET A 77 -5.29 -12.99 2.86
C MET A 77 -6.45 -12.42 2.03
N GLU A 78 -7.68 -12.87 2.29
CA GLU A 78 -8.89 -12.34 1.66
C GLU A 78 -9.10 -10.84 1.96
N THR A 79 -8.72 -10.39 3.15
CA THR A 79 -8.76 -8.99 3.55
C THR A 79 -7.72 -8.16 2.82
N LEU A 80 -6.50 -8.70 2.61
CA LEU A 80 -5.44 -8.05 1.83
C LEU A 80 -5.84 -7.86 0.37
N PHE A 81 -6.46 -8.87 -0.27
CA PHE A 81 -7.01 -8.74 -1.61
C PHE A 81 -8.02 -7.59 -1.71
N HIS A 82 -8.92 -7.50 -0.73
CA HIS A 82 -9.94 -6.46 -0.70
C HIS A 82 -9.32 -5.06 -0.55
N ILE A 83 -8.38 -4.88 0.40
CA ILE A 83 -7.67 -3.60 0.60
C ILE A 83 -6.86 -3.22 -0.65
N TYR A 84 -6.18 -4.19 -1.29
CA TYR A 84 -5.42 -3.92 -2.50
C TYR A 84 -6.32 -3.34 -3.60
N GLY A 85 -7.47 -3.98 -3.86
CA GLY A 85 -8.42 -3.49 -4.85
C GLY A 85 -8.97 -2.10 -4.56
N MET A 86 -9.15 -1.74 -3.28
CA MET A 86 -9.54 -0.39 -2.87
C MET A 86 -8.38 0.61 -2.98
N SER A 87 -7.15 0.20 -2.69
CA SER A 87 -5.97 1.07 -2.82
C SER A 87 -5.72 1.51 -4.27
N GLU A 88 -6.03 0.64 -5.25
CA GLU A 88 -6.03 1.00 -6.67
C GLU A 88 -7.03 2.13 -6.96
N MET A 89 -8.25 2.06 -6.38
CA MET A 89 -9.25 3.10 -6.57
C MET A 89 -8.84 4.42 -5.92
N ILE A 90 -8.21 4.35 -4.74
CA ILE A 90 -7.69 5.55 -4.03
C ILE A 90 -6.62 6.23 -4.89
N LYS A 91 -5.70 5.46 -5.49
CA LYS A 91 -4.66 5.95 -6.39
C LYS A 91 -5.24 6.58 -7.66
N ASN A 92 -6.27 5.97 -8.23
CA ASN A 92 -6.82 6.36 -9.53
C ASN A 92 -7.76 7.57 -9.44
N ALA A 93 -8.36 7.84 -8.28
CA ALA A 93 -9.38 8.88 -8.12
C ALA A 93 -8.89 10.30 -8.43
N PRO A 94 -7.67 10.76 -8.03
CA PRO A 94 -7.18 12.10 -8.35
C PRO A 94 -6.95 12.36 -9.85
N THR A 95 -6.81 11.32 -10.65
CA THR A 95 -6.61 11.41 -12.11
C THR A 95 -7.84 10.99 -12.89
N ALA A 96 -8.96 10.71 -12.21
CA ALA A 96 -10.17 10.16 -12.81
C ALA A 96 -9.91 8.93 -13.70
N THR A 97 -8.90 8.11 -13.34
CA THR A 97 -8.55 6.89 -14.07
C THR A 97 -9.60 5.80 -13.79
N PRO A 98 -10.20 5.17 -14.83
CA PRO A 98 -11.21 4.14 -14.63
C PRO A 98 -10.66 2.90 -13.94
N ASN A 99 -11.43 2.36 -13.00
CA ASN A 99 -11.18 1.10 -12.30
C ASN A 99 -11.91 -0.03 -13.03
N VAL A 100 -11.18 -0.81 -13.83
CA VAL A 100 -11.75 -1.93 -14.61
C VAL A 100 -12.12 -3.07 -13.67
N ARG A 101 -13.32 -3.64 -13.86
CA ARG A 101 -13.86 -4.75 -13.09
C ARG A 101 -14.39 -5.87 -14.02
N PRO A 102 -14.20 -7.16 -13.67
CA PRO A 102 -13.42 -7.66 -12.52
C PRO A 102 -11.95 -7.33 -12.63
N MET A 103 -11.25 -7.27 -11.48
CA MET A 103 -9.79 -7.19 -11.42
C MET A 103 -9.26 -8.60 -11.24
N ASP A 104 -8.33 -9.02 -12.09
CA ASP A 104 -7.62 -10.29 -11.90
C ASP A 104 -6.45 -10.08 -10.94
N ILE A 105 -6.58 -10.64 -9.75
CA ILE A 105 -5.60 -10.56 -8.67
C ILE A 105 -5.29 -11.94 -8.09
N SER A 106 -5.76 -13.02 -8.74
CA SER A 106 -5.67 -14.40 -8.24
C SER A 106 -4.24 -14.89 -8.08
N GLU A 107 -3.31 -14.39 -8.89
CA GLU A 107 -1.90 -14.77 -8.89
C GLU A 107 -1.02 -13.92 -7.94
N LEU A 108 -1.60 -12.89 -7.28
CA LEU A 108 -0.81 -12.01 -6.41
C LEU A 108 -0.50 -12.70 -5.09
N THR A 109 0.78 -12.67 -4.72
CA THR A 109 1.26 -13.13 -3.42
C THR A 109 0.97 -12.12 -2.31
N TYR A 110 1.13 -12.53 -1.06
CA TYR A 110 1.07 -11.62 0.09
C TYR A 110 2.04 -10.42 -0.08
N GLU A 111 3.26 -10.69 -0.52
CA GLU A 111 4.28 -9.67 -0.75
C GLU A 111 3.86 -8.69 -1.85
N ASP A 112 3.26 -9.18 -2.93
CA ASP A 112 2.75 -8.34 -4.03
C ASP A 112 1.61 -7.44 -3.54
N LEU A 113 0.64 -8.00 -2.82
CA LEU A 113 -0.49 -7.26 -2.25
C LEU A 113 0.00 -6.19 -1.27
N ARG A 114 0.93 -6.55 -0.38
CA ARG A 114 1.51 -5.64 0.60
C ARG A 114 2.27 -4.50 -0.09
N LYS A 115 3.19 -4.82 -0.98
CA LYS A 115 4.01 -3.86 -1.72
C LYS A 115 3.14 -2.96 -2.59
N GLY A 116 2.22 -3.55 -3.36
CA GLY A 116 1.32 -2.83 -4.24
C GLY A 116 0.42 -1.85 -3.49
N THR A 117 -0.21 -2.29 -2.40
CA THR A 117 -1.06 -1.42 -1.56
C THR A 117 -0.26 -0.22 -1.02
N LEU A 118 0.92 -0.44 -0.44
CA LEU A 118 1.74 0.64 0.10
C LEU A 118 2.18 1.64 -0.97
N LYS A 119 2.57 1.16 -2.16
CA LYS A 119 2.93 2.03 -3.29
C LYS A 119 1.72 2.80 -3.84
N ASN A 120 0.55 2.19 -3.90
CA ASN A 120 -0.69 2.86 -4.31
C ASN A 120 -1.05 3.99 -3.34
N LEU A 121 -0.98 3.74 -2.04
CA LEU A 121 -1.26 4.76 -1.02
C LEU A 121 -0.24 5.91 -1.08
N GLN A 122 1.05 5.61 -1.29
CA GLN A 122 2.08 6.62 -1.45
C GLN A 122 1.83 7.50 -2.69
N ALA A 123 1.52 6.89 -3.83
CA ALA A 123 1.21 7.62 -5.06
C ALA A 123 -0.06 8.48 -4.90
N ALA A 124 -1.09 7.97 -4.21
CA ALA A 124 -2.31 8.72 -3.93
C ALA A 124 -2.04 9.92 -3.02
N SER A 125 -1.27 9.74 -1.93
CA SER A 125 -0.89 10.83 -1.02
C SER A 125 -0.13 11.93 -1.76
N GLN A 126 0.85 11.55 -2.58
CA GLN A 126 1.63 12.49 -3.40
C GLN A 126 0.75 13.25 -4.41
N ALA A 127 -0.23 12.58 -5.03
CA ALA A 127 -1.16 13.21 -5.97
C ALA A 127 -2.10 14.20 -5.29
N MET A 128 -2.39 14.02 -4.00
CA MET A 128 -3.25 14.91 -3.21
C MET A 128 -2.50 16.10 -2.61
N ALA A 129 -1.17 16.00 -2.45
CA ALA A 129 -0.37 17.06 -1.84
C ALA A 129 -0.62 18.42 -2.54
N ASP A 130 -0.82 19.47 -1.72
CA ASP A 130 -1.05 20.86 -2.12
C ASP A 130 -2.29 21.14 -2.98
N LYS A 131 -3.16 20.14 -3.20
CA LYS A 131 -4.42 20.34 -3.90
C LYS A 131 -5.35 21.26 -3.11
N ASN A 132 -6.02 22.16 -3.84
CA ASN A 132 -7.01 23.10 -3.30
C ASN A 132 -8.44 22.57 -3.54
N ALA A 133 -9.45 23.30 -3.04
CA ALA A 133 -10.84 22.88 -3.15
C ALA A 133 -11.34 22.74 -4.60
N ALA A 134 -10.85 23.56 -5.53
CA ALA A 134 -11.28 23.50 -6.92
C ALA A 134 -10.78 22.24 -7.64
N ASP A 135 -9.60 21.71 -7.26
CA ASP A 135 -9.06 20.47 -7.84
C ASP A 135 -10.00 19.29 -7.59
N PHE A 136 -10.73 19.27 -6.46
CA PHE A 136 -11.62 18.17 -6.09
C PHE A 136 -12.86 18.04 -6.99
N GLU A 137 -13.22 19.07 -7.73
CA GLU A 137 -14.33 19.00 -8.70
C GLU A 137 -14.02 18.02 -9.85
N ASP A 138 -12.75 17.86 -10.20
CA ASP A 138 -12.30 16.96 -11.26
C ASP A 138 -12.02 15.53 -10.77
N PHE A 139 -11.82 15.33 -9.48
CA PHE A 139 -11.52 14.00 -8.92
C PHE A 139 -12.76 13.10 -8.93
N LYS A 140 -12.62 11.89 -9.47
CA LYS A 140 -13.74 10.94 -9.63
C LYS A 140 -13.31 9.52 -9.30
N VAL A 141 -14.19 8.77 -8.67
CA VAL A 141 -14.08 7.31 -8.63
C VAL A 141 -14.89 6.75 -9.79
N ILE A 142 -14.22 6.18 -10.78
CA ILE A 142 -14.88 5.66 -11.97
C ILE A 142 -14.81 4.14 -11.96
N PHE A 143 -15.97 3.46 -11.92
CA PHE A 143 -16.05 2.03 -12.14
C PHE A 143 -16.28 1.74 -13.62
N GLN A 144 -15.50 0.83 -14.19
CA GLN A 144 -15.64 0.38 -15.57
C GLN A 144 -15.93 -1.11 -15.63
N ARG A 145 -17.01 -1.49 -16.36
CA ARG A 145 -17.36 -2.87 -16.71
C ARG A 145 -17.60 -2.95 -18.22
N GLY A 146 -16.69 -3.60 -18.93
CA GLY A 146 -16.66 -3.54 -20.40
C GLY A 146 -16.51 -2.09 -20.86
N GLU A 147 -17.40 -1.63 -21.72
CA GLU A 147 -17.43 -0.24 -22.22
C GLU A 147 -18.17 0.74 -21.29
N LYS A 148 -18.92 0.23 -20.31
CA LYS A 148 -19.73 1.07 -19.43
C LYS A 148 -18.86 1.64 -18.30
N GLN A 149 -18.84 2.97 -18.18
CA GLN A 149 -18.24 3.71 -17.06
C GLN A 149 -19.32 4.33 -16.17
N THR A 150 -19.11 4.28 -14.86
CA THR A 150 -20.00 4.91 -13.87
C THR A 150 -19.13 5.76 -12.93
N PRO A 151 -19.13 7.09 -13.10
CA PRO A 151 -18.38 8.00 -12.25
C PRO A 151 -19.14 8.33 -10.96
N TYR A 152 -18.38 8.51 -9.89
CA TYR A 152 -18.87 9.00 -8.60
C TYR A 152 -17.99 10.17 -8.14
N PRO A 153 -18.55 11.15 -7.42
CA PRO A 153 -17.78 12.26 -6.87
C PRO A 153 -16.77 11.75 -5.82
N TYR A 154 -15.72 12.54 -5.59
CA TYR A 154 -14.63 12.18 -4.67
C TYR A 154 -15.10 11.89 -3.22
N TRP A 155 -16.25 12.43 -2.81
CA TRP A 155 -16.87 12.08 -1.53
C TRP A 155 -17.02 10.58 -1.32
N ASN A 156 -17.33 9.84 -2.38
CA ASN A 156 -17.45 8.38 -2.32
C ASN A 156 -16.12 7.67 -2.09
N MET A 157 -15.00 8.26 -2.51
CA MET A 157 -13.67 7.77 -2.15
C MET A 157 -13.39 7.94 -0.66
N LEU A 158 -13.75 9.08 -0.08
CA LEU A 158 -13.50 9.38 1.35
C LEU A 158 -14.27 8.44 2.27
N ASN A 159 -15.60 8.38 2.11
CA ASN A 159 -16.46 7.58 2.98
C ASN A 159 -16.49 6.08 2.62
N GLY A 160 -16.15 5.73 1.39
CA GLY A 160 -16.01 4.36 0.91
C GLY A 160 -14.57 3.85 1.07
N MET A 161 -13.78 3.89 0.00
CA MET A 161 -12.49 3.20 -0.11
C MET A 161 -11.51 3.56 1.00
N LEU A 162 -11.35 4.85 1.33
CA LEU A 162 -10.39 5.27 2.33
C LEU A 162 -10.81 4.82 3.74
N SER A 163 -12.07 5.08 4.12
CA SER A 163 -12.59 4.68 5.43
C SER A 163 -12.63 3.16 5.60
N ASP A 164 -13.02 2.45 4.54
CA ASP A 164 -13.10 0.99 4.55
C ASP A 164 -11.70 0.34 4.64
N CYS A 165 -10.70 0.89 3.96
CA CYS A 165 -9.30 0.46 4.13
C CYS A 165 -8.80 0.63 5.57
N ILE A 166 -9.15 1.74 6.25
CA ILE A 166 -8.81 1.96 7.65
C ILE A 166 -9.49 0.90 8.54
N TYR A 167 -10.77 0.66 8.32
CA TYR A 167 -11.56 -0.35 9.02
C TYR A 167 -10.96 -1.76 8.87
N HIS A 168 -10.68 -2.18 7.65
CA HIS A 168 -10.09 -3.49 7.35
C HIS A 168 -8.65 -3.64 7.84
N THR A 169 -7.87 -2.57 7.85
CA THR A 169 -6.51 -2.59 8.45
C THR A 169 -6.58 -2.86 9.96
N GLY A 170 -7.61 -2.32 10.64
CA GLY A 170 -7.90 -2.65 12.04
C GLY A 170 -8.26 -4.13 12.23
N GLN A 171 -9.01 -4.72 11.31
CA GLN A 171 -9.33 -6.16 11.33
C GLN A 171 -8.07 -7.02 11.18
N ILE A 172 -7.15 -6.70 10.25
CA ILE A 172 -5.87 -7.41 10.14
C ILE A 172 -5.12 -7.37 11.48
N THR A 173 -5.05 -6.20 12.12
CA THR A 173 -4.40 -6.06 13.44
C THR A 173 -5.04 -6.94 14.52
N LEU A 174 -6.37 -7.07 14.51
CA LEU A 174 -7.10 -7.93 15.43
C LEU A 174 -6.84 -9.41 15.14
N LEU A 175 -6.97 -9.82 13.87
CA LEU A 175 -6.81 -11.22 13.45
C LEU A 175 -5.39 -11.74 13.71
N ARG A 176 -4.35 -10.97 13.39
CA ARG A 176 -2.97 -11.37 13.67
C ARG A 176 -2.66 -11.47 15.17
N ARG A 177 -3.33 -10.64 16.00
CA ARG A 177 -3.23 -10.78 17.46
C ARG A 177 -3.89 -12.08 17.93
N ALA A 178 -5.05 -12.41 17.36
CA ALA A 178 -5.77 -13.63 17.68
C ALA A 178 -5.03 -14.90 17.22
N SER A 179 -4.30 -14.85 16.09
CA SER A 179 -3.45 -15.97 15.63
C SER A 179 -2.17 -16.15 16.45
N GLY A 180 -1.83 -15.17 17.32
CA GLY A 180 -0.66 -15.21 18.20
C GLY A 180 0.56 -14.41 17.72
N ASN A 181 0.40 -13.56 16.68
CA ASN A 181 1.46 -12.71 16.11
C ASN A 181 1.09 -11.22 16.24
N PRO A 182 1.08 -10.61 17.45
CA PRO A 182 0.73 -9.19 17.62
C PRO A 182 1.73 -8.27 16.90
N ILE A 183 1.25 -7.06 16.53
CA ILE A 183 2.13 -6.02 15.98
C ILE A 183 3.16 -5.56 17.01
N ASN A 184 4.25 -4.93 16.54
CA ASN A 184 5.27 -4.35 17.41
C ASN A 184 4.64 -3.34 18.40
N PRO A 185 4.82 -3.51 19.72
CA PRO A 185 4.21 -2.64 20.73
C PRO A 185 4.77 -1.21 20.74
N ASN A 186 5.93 -0.98 20.11
CA ASN A 186 6.55 0.35 20.02
C ASN A 186 5.96 1.23 18.92
N ILE A 187 4.97 0.76 18.16
CA ILE A 187 4.32 1.57 17.13
C ILE A 187 3.47 2.65 17.79
N SER A 188 3.76 3.92 17.46
CA SER A 188 2.94 5.06 17.87
C SER A 188 2.13 5.57 16.68
N VAL A 189 0.86 5.16 16.60
CA VAL A 189 -0.05 5.67 15.54
C VAL A 189 -0.34 7.16 15.70
N PHE A 190 -0.22 7.70 16.91
CA PHE A 190 -0.39 9.13 17.18
C PHE A 190 0.76 9.95 16.58
N ASN A 191 2.02 9.49 16.79
CA ASN A 191 3.20 10.18 16.28
C ASN A 191 3.58 9.75 14.85
N GLY A 192 2.98 8.67 14.34
CA GLY A 192 3.31 8.14 13.00
C GLY A 192 4.72 7.57 12.87
N ARG A 193 5.31 7.08 13.97
CA ARG A 193 6.67 6.51 14.04
C ARG A 193 6.80 5.49 15.19
N LEU A 194 7.92 4.80 15.25
CA LEU A 194 8.25 3.99 16.42
C LEU A 194 8.53 4.89 17.63
N ARG A 195 8.18 4.41 18.82
CA ARG A 195 8.62 5.01 20.08
C ARG A 195 10.11 4.71 20.27
N GLU A 196 10.84 5.68 20.74
CA GLU A 196 12.20 5.55 21.20
C GLU A 196 12.28 4.75 22.50
#